data_78ad9f952c3cc3fd02ad6bd89d75a9b7
#
_entry.id   78ad9f952c3cc3fd02ad6bd89d75a9b7
#
_cell.length_a   1.000
_cell.length_b   1.000
_cell.length_c   1.000
_cell.angle_alpha   90.00
_cell.angle_beta   90.00
_cell.angle_gamma   90.00
#
_symmetry.space_group_name_H-M   'P 1'
#
loop_
_entity.id
_entity.type
_entity.pdbx_description
1 polymer ?
#
loop_
_entity_poly.entity_id
_entity_poly.type
_entity_poly.pdbx_seq_one_letter_code
_entity_poly.pdbx_strand_id
1 'polypeptide(L)'
;MNLTARGNSDTQDQVRRRPRVVIYGVGLYGMEAVRILAKKGWPIVAAVNRAGPKIGQDLGRLAGLNEDLGVIVQDCETADYAALGADIALVVQTERLSLNLMAYQRLLGAGINVICHGSESYFPQGADPELAEKIDALAKQGSVTFTGTGIWDFSRIWPGILIAGPCSELRSLNHHSLTNAELANERMMRAYGVDMTQAEFAQKLTKVPGQLGELYKGIPHHVMHALGFTITNVTERREPVLSDQPVWCRILNRSLDPGTSLGLRIVALVETAEGPTASAHIELRILAEGEAEHMMWTVDGRPPSKIRVDRADGVHTSAACMVNRIPDVIAAPSGVRLISQLGPLRPSLT
;
A
#
# COMPACT_ATOMS: atom_id res chain seq x y z
N MET A 1 -34.82 -19.14 45.23
CA MET A 1 -33.62 -18.34 45.10
C MET A 1 -33.65 -17.69 43.73
N ASN A 2 -34.10 -16.43 43.66
CA ASN A 2 -34.24 -15.66 42.41
C ASN A 2 -32.91 -15.00 42.10
N LEU A 3 -32.26 -15.41 41.03
CA LEU A 3 -31.16 -14.68 40.43
C LEU A 3 -31.74 -13.73 39.38
N THR A 4 -31.88 -12.48 39.75
CA THR A 4 -32.21 -11.38 38.86
C THR A 4 -31.01 -11.10 37.95
N ALA A 5 -31.16 -11.40 36.64
CA ALA A 5 -30.28 -10.93 35.61
C ALA A 5 -30.41 -9.40 35.51
N ARG A 6 -29.41 -8.67 36.01
CA ARG A 6 -29.26 -7.23 35.69
C ARG A 6 -28.71 -7.11 34.30
N GLY A 7 -29.48 -6.45 33.45
CA GLY A 7 -29.23 -6.24 32.07
C GLY A 7 -27.96 -5.44 31.78
N ASN A 8 -27.26 -5.90 30.80
CA ASN A 8 -26.20 -5.20 30.09
C ASN A 8 -26.80 -4.56 28.84
N SER A 9 -27.62 -3.49 29.03
CA SER A 9 -28.27 -2.80 27.92
C SER A 9 -27.58 -1.49 27.47
N ASP A 10 -26.46 -1.11 28.13
CA ASP A 10 -25.82 0.20 27.88
C ASP A 10 -24.66 0.19 26.90
N THR A 11 -24.40 -0.93 26.21
CA THR A 11 -23.24 -1.05 25.28
C THR A 11 -23.61 -1.11 23.80
N GLN A 12 -24.88 -1.02 23.41
CA GLN A 12 -25.29 -1.21 22.01
C GLN A 12 -25.73 0.06 21.26
N ASP A 13 -25.86 1.20 21.91
CA ASP A 13 -26.39 2.42 21.28
C ASP A 13 -25.43 3.62 21.24
N GLN A 14 -24.12 3.41 21.35
CA GLN A 14 -23.21 4.40 20.78
C GLN A 14 -23.29 4.26 19.27
N VAL A 15 -24.16 5.05 18.61
CA VAL A 15 -24.08 5.35 17.18
C VAL A 15 -22.63 5.73 16.93
N ARG A 16 -21.84 4.80 16.37
CA ARG A 16 -20.41 5.05 16.13
C ARG A 16 -20.34 6.25 15.20
N ARG A 17 -19.92 7.38 15.75
CA ARG A 17 -19.70 8.61 15.00
C ARG A 17 -18.81 8.27 13.78
N ARG A 18 -19.24 8.73 12.60
CA ARG A 18 -18.46 8.56 11.37
C ARG A 18 -17.09 9.23 11.53
N PRO A 19 -15.98 8.55 11.18
CA PRO A 19 -14.64 9.12 11.28
C PRO A 19 -14.51 10.41 10.46
N ARG A 20 -13.85 11.41 11.00
CA ARG A 20 -13.51 12.68 10.36
C ARG A 20 -12.16 12.54 9.67
N VAL A 21 -12.14 12.58 8.36
CA VAL A 21 -10.99 12.19 7.53
C VAL A 21 -10.29 13.41 6.95
N VAL A 22 -8.95 13.41 6.98
CA VAL A 22 -8.09 14.32 6.22
C VAL A 22 -7.54 13.58 5.00
N ILE A 23 -7.54 14.24 3.85
CA ILE A 23 -6.84 13.76 2.65
C ILE A 23 -5.52 14.52 2.54
N TYR A 24 -4.40 13.83 2.72
CA TYR A 24 -3.07 14.39 2.56
C TYR A 24 -2.44 13.89 1.25
N GLY A 25 -2.54 14.72 0.22
CA GLY A 25 -2.16 14.40 -1.16
C GLY A 25 -3.37 14.20 -2.09
N VAL A 26 -3.65 15.20 -2.92
CA VAL A 26 -4.78 15.21 -3.87
C VAL A 26 -4.35 14.68 -5.25
N GLY A 27 -3.68 13.51 -5.25
CA GLY A 27 -3.32 12.73 -6.42
C GLY A 27 -4.39 11.69 -6.80
N LEU A 28 -4.01 10.75 -7.66
CA LEU A 28 -4.90 9.72 -8.19
C LEU A 28 -5.61 8.91 -7.08
N TYR A 29 -4.85 8.36 -6.14
CA TYR A 29 -5.39 7.57 -5.03
C TYR A 29 -6.16 8.41 -4.01
N GLY A 30 -5.72 9.66 -3.76
CA GLY A 30 -6.42 10.57 -2.86
C GLY A 30 -7.80 10.94 -3.41
N MET A 31 -7.89 11.23 -4.70
CA MET A 31 -9.19 11.54 -5.34
C MET A 31 -10.13 10.34 -5.35
N GLU A 32 -9.60 9.14 -5.53
CA GLU A 32 -10.41 7.93 -5.44
C GLU A 32 -10.92 7.67 -4.02
N ALA A 33 -10.07 7.88 -3.01
CA ALA A 33 -10.51 7.81 -1.61
C ALA A 33 -11.61 8.84 -1.30
N VAL A 34 -11.52 10.06 -1.85
CA VAL A 34 -12.57 11.08 -1.73
C VAL A 34 -13.91 10.59 -2.29
N ARG A 35 -13.92 9.99 -3.49
CA ARG A 35 -15.15 9.44 -4.09
C ARG A 35 -15.79 8.36 -3.21
N ILE A 36 -14.96 7.46 -2.66
CA ILE A 36 -15.43 6.40 -1.76
C ILE A 36 -15.99 6.98 -0.47
N LEU A 37 -15.30 7.93 0.16
CA LEU A 37 -15.74 8.58 1.41
C LEU A 37 -17.04 9.37 1.19
N ALA A 38 -17.13 10.14 0.10
CA ALA A 38 -18.35 10.88 -0.25
C ALA A 38 -19.54 9.94 -0.45
N LYS A 39 -19.35 8.83 -1.18
CA LYS A 39 -20.41 7.81 -1.37
C LYS A 39 -20.85 7.17 -0.05
N LYS A 40 -19.94 7.00 0.91
CA LYS A 40 -20.24 6.49 2.26
C LYS A 40 -20.84 7.58 3.17
N GLY A 41 -20.83 8.82 2.75
CA GLY A 41 -21.23 9.97 3.58
C GLY A 41 -20.34 10.17 4.80
N TRP A 42 -19.07 9.80 4.71
CA TRP A 42 -18.09 10.04 5.76
C TRP A 42 -17.51 11.45 5.62
N PRO A 43 -17.45 12.24 6.72
CA PRO A 43 -17.01 13.62 6.65
C PRO A 43 -15.51 13.72 6.31
N ILE A 44 -15.21 14.40 5.21
CA ILE A 44 -13.86 14.85 4.87
C ILE A 44 -13.75 16.26 5.42
N VAL A 45 -12.88 16.46 6.43
CA VAL A 45 -12.80 17.73 7.17
C VAL A 45 -11.72 18.65 6.67
N ALA A 46 -10.74 18.09 5.95
CA ALA A 46 -9.68 18.87 5.31
C ALA A 46 -9.04 18.09 4.16
N ALA A 47 -8.44 18.83 3.24
CA ALA A 47 -7.55 18.31 2.22
C ALA A 47 -6.31 19.19 2.16
N VAL A 48 -5.13 18.56 2.17
CA VAL A 48 -3.87 19.28 2.08
C VAL A 48 -3.01 18.72 0.96
N ASN A 49 -2.27 19.59 0.31
CA ASN A 49 -1.36 19.23 -0.77
C ASN A 49 -0.12 20.13 -0.72
N ARG A 50 0.94 19.72 -1.42
CA ARG A 50 2.09 20.61 -1.67
C ARG A 50 1.64 21.79 -2.54
N ALA A 51 2.32 22.93 -2.40
CA ALA A 51 2.11 24.11 -3.24
C ALA A 51 1.94 23.74 -4.73
N GLY A 52 0.99 24.38 -5.37
CA GLY A 52 0.67 24.11 -6.77
C GLY A 52 -0.77 24.47 -7.15
N PRO A 53 -1.19 24.20 -8.38
CA PRO A 53 -2.45 24.70 -8.93
C PRO A 53 -3.72 24.14 -8.27
N LYS A 54 -3.62 23.12 -7.43
CA LYS A 54 -4.77 22.53 -6.72
C LYS A 54 -5.12 23.25 -5.42
N ILE A 55 -4.21 24.10 -4.90
CA ILE A 55 -4.46 24.90 -3.71
C ILE A 55 -5.58 25.90 -3.99
N GLY A 56 -6.52 26.05 -3.05
CA GLY A 56 -7.67 26.94 -3.18
C GLY A 56 -8.84 26.36 -4.00
N GLN A 57 -8.70 25.16 -4.57
CA GLN A 57 -9.79 24.50 -5.28
C GLN A 57 -10.64 23.62 -4.35
N ASP A 58 -11.92 23.47 -4.66
CA ASP A 58 -12.80 22.53 -3.95
C ASP A 58 -12.44 21.08 -4.26
N LEU A 59 -12.39 20.27 -3.21
CA LEU A 59 -11.99 18.86 -3.28
C LEU A 59 -12.98 18.01 -4.08
N GLY A 60 -14.28 18.32 -4.01
CA GLY A 60 -15.34 17.62 -4.77
C GLY A 60 -15.15 17.81 -6.28
N ARG A 61 -14.87 19.04 -6.71
CA ARG A 61 -14.56 19.33 -8.12
C ARG A 61 -13.31 18.61 -8.60
N LEU A 62 -12.25 18.64 -7.79
CA LEU A 62 -11.01 17.91 -8.11
C LEU A 62 -11.21 16.40 -8.20
N ALA A 63 -12.11 15.85 -7.38
CA ALA A 63 -12.48 14.44 -7.40
C ALA A 63 -13.47 14.10 -8.54
N GLY A 64 -13.97 15.09 -9.28
CA GLY A 64 -14.96 14.89 -10.35
C GLY A 64 -16.35 14.52 -9.81
N LEU A 65 -16.70 14.99 -8.61
CA LEU A 65 -18.07 14.90 -8.09
C LEU A 65 -18.96 15.97 -8.75
N ASN A 66 -20.27 15.69 -8.80
CA ASN A 66 -21.25 16.61 -9.37
C ASN A 66 -21.55 17.83 -8.48
N GLU A 67 -21.05 17.83 -7.24
CA GLU A 67 -21.28 18.88 -6.24
C GLU A 67 -19.97 19.25 -5.53
N ASP A 68 -19.93 20.46 -5.02
CA ASP A 68 -18.85 20.93 -4.15
C ASP A 68 -18.97 20.24 -2.77
N LEU A 69 -17.84 19.82 -2.22
CA LEU A 69 -17.78 19.30 -0.84
C LEU A 69 -17.63 20.41 0.20
N GLY A 70 -17.36 21.66 -0.22
CA GLY A 70 -17.02 22.75 0.69
C GLY A 70 -15.67 22.60 1.37
N VAL A 71 -14.85 21.64 0.93
CA VAL A 71 -13.52 21.36 1.45
C VAL A 71 -12.49 21.94 0.48
N ILE A 72 -11.90 23.06 0.85
CA ILE A 72 -10.89 23.73 0.04
C ILE A 72 -9.52 23.13 0.32
N VAL A 73 -8.78 22.78 -0.74
CA VAL A 73 -7.43 22.23 -0.63
C VAL A 73 -6.47 23.30 -0.09
N GLN A 74 -5.81 23.00 1.01
CA GLN A 74 -4.86 23.88 1.70
C GLN A 74 -3.41 23.49 1.35
N ASP A 75 -2.50 24.47 1.47
CA ASP A 75 -1.07 24.19 1.40
C ASP A 75 -0.62 23.45 2.68
N CYS A 76 0.05 22.32 2.49
CA CYS A 76 0.52 21.50 3.61
C CYS A 76 1.56 22.20 4.51
N GLU A 77 2.22 23.26 4.02
CA GLU A 77 3.18 24.04 4.82
C GLU A 77 2.49 25.03 5.76
N THR A 78 1.29 25.50 5.43
CA THR A 78 0.59 26.58 6.17
C THR A 78 -0.69 26.10 6.86
N ALA A 79 -1.13 24.87 6.63
CA ALA A 79 -2.31 24.31 7.26
C ALA A 79 -2.15 24.21 8.79
N ASP A 80 -3.21 24.57 9.53
CA ASP A 80 -3.26 24.42 10.99
C ASP A 80 -3.79 23.01 11.36
N TYR A 81 -2.87 22.08 11.52
CA TYR A 81 -3.20 20.67 11.80
C TYR A 81 -3.91 20.48 13.14
N ALA A 82 -3.62 21.30 14.14
CA ALA A 82 -4.25 21.22 15.48
C ALA A 82 -5.74 21.61 15.42
N ALA A 83 -6.10 22.53 14.53
CA ALA A 83 -7.47 22.98 14.35
C ALA A 83 -8.34 22.09 13.47
N LEU A 84 -7.79 21.06 12.78
CA LEU A 84 -8.56 20.22 11.85
C LEU A 84 -9.65 19.40 12.53
N GLY A 85 -9.49 19.05 13.79
CA GLY A 85 -10.44 18.24 14.55
C GLY A 85 -10.72 16.89 13.87
N ALA A 86 -9.71 16.29 13.27
CA ALA A 86 -9.80 15.05 12.50
C ALA A 86 -9.49 13.83 13.37
N ASP A 87 -10.07 12.69 13.02
CA ASP A 87 -9.77 11.42 13.67
C ASP A 87 -8.61 10.69 12.98
N ILE A 88 -8.49 10.87 11.66
CA ILE A 88 -7.52 10.13 10.84
C ILE A 88 -7.18 10.87 9.54
N ALA A 89 -5.96 10.66 9.07
CA ALA A 89 -5.49 11.17 7.78
C ALA A 89 -5.10 10.02 6.84
N LEU A 90 -5.45 10.14 5.55
CA LEU A 90 -4.96 9.30 4.47
C LEU A 90 -3.81 10.01 3.77
N VAL A 91 -2.58 9.53 3.96
CA VAL A 91 -1.36 10.09 3.35
C VAL A 91 -1.06 9.33 2.05
N VAL A 92 -1.21 10.02 0.93
CA VAL A 92 -1.13 9.45 -0.43
C VAL A 92 -0.19 10.26 -1.33
N GLN A 93 1.04 10.49 -0.87
CA GLN A 93 2.01 11.35 -1.55
C GLN A 93 3.10 10.56 -2.29
N THR A 94 3.89 9.76 -1.56
CA THR A 94 5.04 9.04 -2.12
C THR A 94 5.16 7.63 -1.53
N GLU A 95 6.03 6.80 -2.16
CA GLU A 95 6.29 5.43 -1.73
C GLU A 95 7.25 5.35 -0.54
N ARG A 96 8.01 6.42 -0.26
CA ARG A 96 9.12 6.44 0.70
C ARG A 96 8.73 7.04 2.05
N LEU A 97 9.13 6.38 3.15
CA LEU A 97 8.94 6.89 4.51
C LEU A 97 9.60 8.25 4.71
N SER A 98 10.84 8.39 4.24
CA SER A 98 11.63 9.62 4.40
C SER A 98 11.00 10.83 3.73
N LEU A 99 10.40 10.65 2.56
CA LEU A 99 9.73 11.73 1.81
C LEU A 99 8.36 12.10 2.39
N ASN A 100 7.76 11.21 3.17
CA ASN A 100 6.49 11.45 3.85
C ASN A 100 6.67 11.91 5.32
N LEU A 101 7.89 11.92 5.85
CA LEU A 101 8.15 12.12 7.27
C LEU A 101 7.57 13.44 7.81
N MET A 102 7.65 14.53 7.05
CA MET A 102 7.06 15.80 7.44
C MET A 102 5.53 15.73 7.61
N ALA A 103 4.86 14.98 6.72
CA ALA A 103 3.43 14.73 6.85
C ALA A 103 3.11 13.97 8.14
N TYR A 104 3.89 12.94 8.45
CA TYR A 104 3.72 12.16 9.68
C TYR A 104 3.94 13.01 10.93
N GLN A 105 4.99 13.83 10.97
CA GLN A 105 5.27 14.72 12.11
C GLN A 105 4.12 15.70 12.38
N ARG A 106 3.55 16.29 11.32
CA ARG A 106 2.44 17.23 11.43
C ARG A 106 1.16 16.57 11.94
N LEU A 107 0.81 15.42 11.35
CA LEU A 107 -0.44 14.72 11.63
C LEU A 107 -0.39 14.01 12.99
N LEU A 108 0.63 13.18 13.23
CA LEU A 108 0.78 12.47 14.50
C LEU A 108 0.99 13.43 15.68
N GLY A 109 1.77 14.52 15.46
CA GLY A 109 1.96 15.57 16.46
C GLY A 109 0.69 16.35 16.79
N ALA A 110 -0.28 16.39 15.87
CA ALA A 110 -1.61 16.97 16.10
C ALA A 110 -2.63 15.97 16.68
N GLY A 111 -2.21 14.76 17.05
CA GLY A 111 -3.11 13.73 17.59
C GLY A 111 -4.02 13.11 16.55
N ILE A 112 -3.62 13.05 15.28
CA ILE A 112 -4.39 12.50 14.17
C ILE A 112 -3.78 11.14 13.76
N ASN A 113 -4.59 10.07 13.76
CA ASN A 113 -4.17 8.77 13.26
C ASN A 113 -3.76 8.86 11.79
N VAL A 114 -2.82 8.02 11.36
CA VAL A 114 -2.31 8.06 10.00
C VAL A 114 -2.42 6.70 9.32
N ILE A 115 -3.04 6.69 8.15
CA ILE A 115 -2.93 5.62 7.15
C ILE A 115 -2.07 6.16 6.01
N CYS A 116 -0.98 5.46 5.68
CA CYS A 116 -0.14 5.79 4.54
C CYS A 116 -0.24 4.74 3.43
N HIS A 117 -0.36 5.21 2.18
CA HIS A 117 -0.40 4.36 1.00
C HIS A 117 0.99 3.90 0.53
N GLY A 118 2.05 4.63 0.88
CA GLY A 118 3.41 4.38 0.41
C GLY A 118 3.92 2.97 0.71
N SER A 119 4.60 2.35 -0.23
CA SER A 119 5.02 0.94 -0.15
C SER A 119 5.90 0.64 1.07
N GLU A 120 6.81 1.53 1.45
CA GLU A 120 7.65 1.36 2.65
C GLU A 120 6.83 1.39 3.95
N SER A 121 5.68 2.03 3.95
CA SER A 121 4.83 2.16 5.14
C SER A 121 4.14 0.86 5.56
N TYR A 122 4.04 -0.13 4.67
CA TYR A 122 3.46 -1.44 5.01
C TYR A 122 4.32 -2.23 5.99
N PHE A 123 5.63 -2.02 5.95
CA PHE A 123 6.58 -2.64 6.87
C PHE A 123 7.74 -1.67 7.16
N PRO A 124 7.49 -0.61 7.95
CA PRO A 124 8.49 0.43 8.21
C PRO A 124 9.79 -0.11 8.78
N GLN A 125 9.73 -1.06 9.71
CA GLN A 125 10.90 -1.66 10.36
C GLN A 125 11.82 -2.40 9.37
N GLY A 126 11.24 -2.98 8.32
CA GLY A 126 12.01 -3.65 7.28
C GLY A 126 12.49 -2.71 6.17
N ALA A 127 11.92 -1.52 6.06
CA ALA A 127 12.31 -0.50 5.09
C ALA A 127 13.41 0.42 5.63
N ASP A 128 13.19 0.98 6.81
CA ASP A 128 14.09 1.89 7.51
C ASP A 128 13.81 1.82 9.02
N PRO A 129 14.58 1.02 9.79
CA PRO A 129 14.34 0.82 11.22
C PRO A 129 14.39 2.12 12.05
N GLU A 130 15.31 3.06 11.73
CA GLU A 130 15.45 4.31 12.46
C GLU A 130 14.23 5.23 12.25
N LEU A 131 13.77 5.33 11.00
CA LEU A 131 12.53 6.07 10.71
C LEU A 131 11.31 5.39 11.31
N ALA A 132 11.26 4.06 11.34
CA ALA A 132 10.17 3.32 11.97
C ALA A 132 10.08 3.61 13.47
N GLU A 133 11.20 3.61 14.20
CA GLU A 133 11.26 3.98 15.61
C GLU A 133 10.82 5.43 15.83
N LYS A 134 11.26 6.35 14.99
CA LYS A 134 10.86 7.76 15.06
C LYS A 134 9.36 7.95 14.84
N ILE A 135 8.78 7.25 13.85
CA ILE A 135 7.33 7.30 13.56
C ILE A 135 6.55 6.67 14.72
N ASP A 136 7.02 5.56 15.28
CA ASP A 136 6.41 4.90 16.42
C ASP A 136 6.38 5.81 17.66
N ALA A 137 7.51 6.49 17.95
CA ALA A 137 7.61 7.45 19.03
C ALA A 137 6.65 8.62 18.86
N LEU A 138 6.56 9.20 17.64
CA LEU A 138 5.62 10.28 17.32
C LEU A 138 4.17 9.84 17.51
N ALA A 139 3.82 8.66 17.03
CA ALA A 139 2.47 8.12 17.16
C ALA A 139 2.09 7.86 18.63
N LYS A 140 3.02 7.31 19.42
CA LYS A 140 2.82 7.10 20.88
C LYS A 140 2.69 8.42 21.62
N GLN A 141 3.52 9.41 21.31
CA GLN A 141 3.43 10.75 21.91
C GLN A 141 2.09 11.42 21.62
N GLY A 142 1.59 11.31 20.38
CA GLY A 142 0.26 11.81 20.00
C GLY A 142 -0.90 10.95 20.48
N SER A 143 -0.65 9.81 21.14
CA SER A 143 -1.64 8.80 21.54
C SER A 143 -2.49 8.29 20.35
N VAL A 144 -1.88 8.17 19.18
CA VAL A 144 -2.50 7.78 17.89
C VAL A 144 -1.74 6.64 17.22
N THR A 145 -2.32 6.12 16.16
CA THR A 145 -1.80 4.96 15.42
C THR A 145 -1.32 5.37 14.04
N PHE A 146 -0.18 4.81 13.62
CA PHE A 146 0.31 4.83 12.26
C PHE A 146 0.22 3.44 11.64
N THR A 147 -0.27 3.34 10.40
CA THR A 147 -0.26 2.11 9.60
C THR A 147 -0.04 2.38 8.12
N GLY A 148 0.61 1.46 7.44
CA GLY A 148 0.69 1.43 5.98
C GLY A 148 -0.32 0.42 5.43
N THR A 149 -1.16 0.83 4.47
CA THR A 149 -2.12 -0.05 3.80
C THR A 149 -2.50 0.43 2.41
N GLY A 150 -3.12 -0.44 1.64
CA GLY A 150 -3.61 -0.25 0.28
C GLY A 150 -3.71 -1.62 -0.38
N ILE A 151 -3.46 -1.71 -1.67
CA ILE A 151 -3.68 -2.94 -2.44
C ILE A 151 -2.85 -4.14 -1.95
N TRP A 152 -1.67 -3.92 -1.35
CA TRP A 152 -0.84 -5.02 -0.84
C TRP A 152 -1.46 -5.72 0.36
N ASP A 153 -2.28 -5.04 1.14
CA ASP A 153 -2.98 -5.60 2.28
C ASP A 153 -3.72 -6.89 1.88
N PHE A 154 -4.64 -6.77 0.95
CA PHE A 154 -5.48 -7.90 0.52
C PHE A 154 -4.83 -8.79 -0.54
N SER A 155 -3.98 -8.23 -1.41
CA SER A 155 -3.48 -8.96 -2.58
C SER A 155 -2.12 -9.64 -2.38
N ARG A 156 -1.35 -9.24 -1.36
CA ARG A 156 0.01 -9.74 -1.14
C ARG A 156 0.27 -10.20 0.30
N ILE A 157 -0.02 -9.37 1.30
CA ILE A 157 0.39 -9.67 2.68
C ILE A 157 -0.52 -10.74 3.30
N TRP A 158 -1.82 -10.47 3.37
CA TRP A 158 -2.76 -11.42 3.96
C TRP A 158 -2.84 -12.76 3.24
N PRO A 159 -2.82 -12.85 1.91
CA PRO A 159 -2.78 -14.15 1.23
C PRO A 159 -1.56 -14.98 1.58
N GLY A 160 -0.37 -14.34 1.72
CA GLY A 160 0.85 -15.04 2.14
C GLY A 160 0.76 -15.59 3.57
N ILE A 161 0.24 -14.81 4.50
CA ILE A 161 0.05 -15.23 5.90
C ILE A 161 -0.97 -16.37 5.98
N LEU A 162 -2.14 -16.20 5.35
CA LEU A 162 -3.23 -17.17 5.41
C LEU A 162 -2.87 -18.54 4.84
N ILE A 163 -2.17 -18.54 3.68
CA ILE A 163 -1.83 -19.81 3.03
C ILE A 163 -0.73 -20.60 3.77
N ALA A 164 0.11 -19.90 4.53
CA ALA A 164 1.15 -20.52 5.36
C ALA A 164 0.57 -21.19 6.61
N GLY A 165 -0.56 -20.71 7.14
CA GLY A 165 -1.12 -21.14 8.40
C GLY A 165 -1.36 -22.66 8.56
N PRO A 166 -1.90 -23.38 7.55
CA PRO A 166 -2.09 -24.84 7.63
C PRO A 166 -0.81 -25.66 7.47
N CYS A 167 0.32 -25.04 7.12
CA CYS A 167 1.55 -25.76 6.81
C CYS A 167 2.27 -26.19 8.10
N SER A 168 2.46 -27.50 8.29
CA SER A 168 3.19 -28.08 9.43
C SER A 168 4.70 -28.13 9.24
N GLU A 169 5.17 -28.13 7.98
CA GLU A 169 6.57 -28.22 7.60
C GLU A 169 6.82 -27.24 6.45
N LEU A 170 7.10 -25.97 6.76
CA LEU A 170 7.39 -24.95 5.75
C LEU A 170 8.84 -25.06 5.27
N ARG A 171 9.06 -25.13 3.97
CA ARG A 171 10.37 -24.98 3.32
C ARG A 171 10.54 -23.63 2.66
N SER A 172 9.54 -23.23 1.86
CA SER A 172 9.55 -21.89 1.29
C SER A 172 8.15 -21.35 0.98
N LEU A 173 8.06 -20.02 0.98
CA LEU A 173 6.92 -19.23 0.49
C LEU A 173 7.35 -18.48 -0.77
N ASN A 174 6.63 -18.65 -1.87
CA ASN A 174 6.99 -18.03 -3.13
C ASN A 174 5.83 -17.18 -3.65
N HIS A 175 6.08 -15.86 -3.75
CA HIS A 175 5.15 -14.91 -4.34
C HIS A 175 5.48 -14.68 -5.81
N HIS A 176 4.45 -14.69 -6.66
CA HIS A 176 4.55 -14.27 -8.05
C HIS A 176 3.46 -13.23 -8.34
N SER A 177 3.83 -12.09 -8.89
CA SER A 177 2.86 -11.11 -9.36
C SER A 177 3.19 -10.62 -10.76
N LEU A 178 2.14 -10.48 -11.56
CA LEU A 178 2.18 -9.98 -12.92
C LEU A 178 1.26 -8.76 -13.01
N THR A 179 1.83 -7.62 -13.40
CA THR A 179 1.10 -6.35 -13.56
C THR A 179 1.34 -5.82 -14.95
N ASN A 180 0.27 -5.43 -15.64
CA ASN A 180 0.35 -4.86 -16.97
C ASN A 180 0.85 -3.41 -16.93
N ALA A 181 2.04 -3.19 -17.48
CA ALA A 181 2.63 -1.85 -17.57
C ALA A 181 1.80 -0.88 -18.43
N GLU A 182 0.98 -1.38 -19.35
CA GLU A 182 0.13 -0.57 -20.22
C GLU A 182 -1.14 -0.02 -19.54
N LEU A 183 -1.46 -0.45 -18.31
CA LEU A 183 -2.52 0.16 -17.51
C LEU A 183 -2.06 1.46 -16.83
N ALA A 184 -0.74 1.69 -16.78
CA ALA A 184 -0.15 2.95 -16.39
C ALA A 184 -0.11 3.95 -17.58
N ASN A 185 0.29 5.17 -17.31
CA ASN A 185 0.62 6.12 -18.38
C ASN A 185 2.01 5.81 -18.98
N GLU A 186 2.32 6.39 -20.16
CA GLU A 186 3.59 6.18 -20.86
C GLU A 186 4.82 6.46 -19.96
N ARG A 187 4.77 7.53 -19.15
CA ARG A 187 5.86 7.88 -18.25
C ARG A 187 6.16 6.76 -17.25
N MET A 188 5.13 6.17 -16.63
CA MET A 188 5.30 5.06 -15.71
C MET A 188 5.75 3.79 -16.42
N MET A 189 5.19 3.51 -17.58
CA MET A 189 5.60 2.37 -18.41
C MET A 189 7.10 2.45 -18.75
N ARG A 190 7.59 3.63 -19.16
CA ARG A 190 9.03 3.84 -19.41
C ARG A 190 9.86 3.78 -18.13
N ALA A 191 9.32 4.17 -16.98
CA ALA A 191 10.00 4.02 -15.69
C ALA A 191 10.17 2.54 -15.28
N TYR A 192 9.33 1.63 -15.80
CA TYR A 192 9.51 0.19 -15.69
C TYR A 192 10.52 -0.39 -16.69
N GLY A 193 11.17 0.43 -17.48
CA GLY A 193 12.18 0.00 -18.43
C GLY A 193 11.65 -0.57 -19.74
N VAL A 194 10.37 -0.38 -20.05
CA VAL A 194 9.79 -0.80 -21.33
C VAL A 194 10.51 -0.06 -22.48
N ASP A 195 10.83 -0.81 -23.54
CA ASP A 195 11.50 -0.29 -24.75
C ASP A 195 12.98 0.08 -24.55
N MET A 196 13.61 -0.33 -23.45
CA MET A 196 15.03 -0.15 -23.21
C MET A 196 15.83 -1.32 -23.81
N THR A 197 17.03 -1.02 -24.32
CA THR A 197 18.03 -2.04 -24.56
C THR A 197 18.54 -2.61 -23.22
N GLN A 198 19.14 -3.80 -23.23
CA GLN A 198 19.75 -4.39 -22.02
C GLN A 198 20.80 -3.47 -21.39
N ALA A 199 21.59 -2.79 -22.21
CA ALA A 199 22.62 -1.87 -21.75
C ALA A 199 22.02 -0.63 -21.03
N GLU A 200 21.00 -0.03 -21.62
CA GLU A 200 20.28 1.09 -21.00
C GLU A 200 19.57 0.67 -19.71
N PHE A 201 18.93 -0.50 -19.70
CA PHE A 201 18.29 -1.04 -18.50
C PHE A 201 19.31 -1.25 -17.39
N ALA A 202 20.45 -1.89 -17.70
CA ALA A 202 21.53 -2.11 -16.73
C ALA A 202 22.05 -0.79 -16.15
N GLN A 203 22.20 0.23 -16.98
CA GLN A 203 22.67 1.54 -16.56
C GLN A 203 21.67 2.29 -15.70
N LYS A 204 20.38 2.30 -16.12
CA LYS A 204 19.34 3.18 -15.54
C LYS A 204 18.59 2.53 -14.38
N LEU A 205 18.39 1.22 -14.40
CA LEU A 205 17.50 0.53 -13.45
C LEU A 205 18.20 -0.48 -12.56
N THR A 206 19.28 -1.11 -13.02
CA THR A 206 19.99 -2.11 -12.20
C THR A 206 21.03 -1.47 -11.29
N LYS A 207 21.80 -0.50 -11.80
CA LYS A 207 22.92 0.12 -11.06
C LYS A 207 22.51 1.33 -10.21
N VAL A 208 21.39 1.95 -10.53
CA VAL A 208 20.91 3.14 -9.81
C VAL A 208 19.68 2.77 -9.01
N PRO A 209 19.69 2.95 -7.67
CA PRO A 209 18.47 2.85 -6.88
C PRO A 209 17.50 3.93 -7.35
N GLY A 210 16.58 3.59 -8.24
CA GLY A 210 15.56 4.50 -8.75
C GLY A 210 14.42 4.69 -7.75
N GLN A 211 13.37 5.44 -8.16
CA GLN A 211 12.17 5.65 -7.35
C GLN A 211 11.46 4.34 -6.94
N LEU A 212 11.69 3.25 -7.68
CA LEU A 212 11.16 1.90 -7.41
C LEU A 212 12.17 1.01 -6.67
N GLY A 213 13.33 1.56 -6.22
CA GLY A 213 14.39 0.77 -5.60
C GLY A 213 14.00 0.15 -4.27
N GLU A 214 14.22 -1.17 -4.16
CA GLU A 214 14.13 -1.94 -2.91
C GLU A 214 12.78 -1.86 -2.16
N LEU A 215 11.68 -1.53 -2.85
CA LEU A 215 10.36 -1.46 -2.24
C LEU A 215 9.71 -2.83 -2.04
N TYR A 216 9.92 -3.70 -3.02
CA TYR A 216 9.16 -4.96 -3.11
C TYR A 216 9.71 -6.07 -2.21
N LYS A 217 10.95 -5.97 -1.74
CA LYS A 217 11.48 -6.86 -0.70
C LYS A 217 10.65 -6.82 0.59
N GLY A 218 9.94 -5.71 0.83
CA GLY A 218 9.01 -5.57 1.94
C GLY A 218 7.87 -6.58 1.95
N ILE A 219 7.50 -7.17 0.79
CA ILE A 219 6.42 -8.14 0.69
C ILE A 219 6.78 -9.46 1.39
N PRO A 220 7.80 -10.23 0.94
CA PRO A 220 8.18 -11.48 1.60
C PRO A 220 8.72 -11.23 3.01
N HIS A 221 9.41 -10.10 3.24
CA HIS A 221 9.93 -9.73 4.55
C HIS A 221 8.80 -9.56 5.59
N HIS A 222 7.76 -8.79 5.26
CA HIS A 222 6.62 -8.59 6.14
C HIS A 222 5.89 -9.92 6.44
N VAL A 223 5.67 -10.75 5.42
CA VAL A 223 4.99 -12.05 5.60
C VAL A 223 5.78 -12.95 6.53
N MET A 224 7.11 -13.12 6.32
CA MET A 224 7.94 -13.96 7.18
C MET A 224 8.04 -13.41 8.60
N HIS A 225 8.16 -12.09 8.76
CA HIS A 225 8.11 -11.44 10.07
C HIS A 225 6.77 -11.70 10.78
N ALA A 226 5.65 -11.58 10.09
CA ALA A 226 4.31 -11.82 10.65
C ALA A 226 4.08 -13.27 11.03
N LEU A 227 4.76 -14.23 10.39
CA LEU A 227 4.76 -15.65 10.73
C LEU A 227 5.71 -15.98 11.90
N GLY A 228 6.47 -15.01 12.41
CA GLY A 228 7.33 -15.15 13.57
C GLY A 228 8.74 -15.66 13.28
N PHE A 229 9.18 -15.66 12.01
CA PHE A 229 10.53 -16.07 11.65
C PHE A 229 11.57 -15.00 11.98
N THR A 230 12.78 -15.44 12.36
CA THR A 230 13.96 -14.59 12.59
C THR A 230 14.66 -14.35 11.27
N ILE A 231 14.56 -13.14 10.74
CA ILE A 231 15.12 -12.77 9.44
C ILE A 231 16.63 -12.57 9.56
N THR A 232 17.41 -13.26 8.71
CA THR A 232 18.89 -13.17 8.68
C THR A 232 19.41 -12.39 7.48
N ASN A 233 18.70 -12.43 6.35
CA ASN A 233 19.11 -11.72 5.14
C ASN A 233 17.88 -11.35 4.28
N VAL A 234 17.94 -10.16 3.65
CA VAL A 234 16.93 -9.71 2.70
C VAL A 234 17.62 -9.04 1.52
N THR A 235 17.38 -9.56 0.33
CA THR A 235 17.94 -9.02 -0.91
C THR A 235 16.87 -8.68 -1.92
N GLU A 236 17.15 -7.72 -2.80
CA GLU A 236 16.33 -7.40 -3.97
C GLU A 236 17.25 -7.13 -5.17
N ARG A 237 16.93 -7.73 -6.30
CA ARG A 237 17.58 -7.45 -7.57
C ARG A 237 16.56 -7.19 -8.67
N ARG A 238 16.99 -6.53 -9.73
CA ARG A 238 16.17 -6.14 -10.88
C ARG A 238 16.80 -6.62 -12.16
N GLU A 239 15.96 -7.08 -13.05
CA GLU A 239 16.36 -7.57 -14.36
C GLU A 239 15.31 -7.19 -15.41
N PRO A 240 15.71 -6.98 -16.69
CA PRO A 240 14.76 -6.76 -17.76
C PRO A 240 13.99 -8.06 -18.07
N VAL A 241 12.72 -7.92 -18.44
CA VAL A 241 12.00 -9.00 -19.09
C VAL A 241 12.14 -8.84 -20.60
N LEU A 242 12.72 -9.81 -21.26
CA LEU A 242 12.98 -9.77 -22.70
C LEU A 242 12.04 -10.72 -23.44
N SER A 243 11.80 -10.48 -24.73
CA SER A 243 11.11 -11.38 -25.62
C SER A 243 11.97 -11.66 -26.85
N ASP A 244 11.95 -12.89 -27.33
CA ASP A 244 12.60 -13.29 -28.59
C ASP A 244 11.74 -12.99 -29.82
N GLN A 245 10.49 -12.56 -29.59
CA GLN A 245 9.52 -12.20 -30.63
C GLN A 245 9.11 -10.73 -30.49
N PRO A 246 8.72 -10.07 -31.60
CA PRO A 246 8.12 -8.74 -31.51
C PRO A 246 6.86 -8.77 -30.65
N VAL A 247 6.71 -7.79 -29.75
CA VAL A 247 5.54 -7.66 -28.88
C VAL A 247 4.86 -6.30 -29.12
N TRP A 248 3.57 -6.33 -29.44
CA TRP A 248 2.81 -5.11 -29.68
C TRP A 248 2.65 -4.29 -28.39
N CYS A 249 3.05 -3.03 -28.42
CA CYS A 249 2.82 -2.08 -27.34
C CYS A 249 1.72 -1.10 -27.74
N ARG A 250 0.58 -1.19 -27.07
CA ARG A 250 -0.59 -0.36 -27.36
C ARG A 250 -0.34 1.13 -27.10
N ILE A 251 0.34 1.47 -25.99
CA ILE A 251 0.64 2.87 -25.62
C ILE A 251 1.56 3.51 -26.64
N LEU A 252 2.57 2.80 -27.13
CA LEU A 252 3.50 3.31 -28.12
C LEU A 252 2.99 3.17 -29.56
N ASN A 253 1.88 2.45 -29.76
CA ASN A 253 1.27 2.15 -31.06
C ASN A 253 2.26 1.53 -32.06
N ARG A 254 3.12 0.62 -31.58
CA ARG A 254 4.10 -0.11 -32.39
C ARG A 254 4.55 -1.39 -31.70
N SER A 255 5.13 -2.31 -32.47
CA SER A 255 5.83 -3.46 -31.90
C SER A 255 7.17 -3.02 -31.29
N LEU A 256 7.51 -3.66 -30.17
CA LEU A 256 8.84 -3.63 -29.59
C LEU A 256 9.69 -4.70 -30.28
N ASP A 257 10.94 -4.35 -30.56
CA ASP A 257 11.87 -5.25 -31.24
C ASP A 257 12.30 -6.40 -30.30
N PRO A 258 12.59 -7.61 -30.85
CA PRO A 258 13.19 -8.67 -30.09
C PRO A 258 14.45 -8.23 -29.36
N GLY A 259 14.63 -8.68 -28.13
CA GLY A 259 15.78 -8.31 -27.29
C GLY A 259 15.69 -6.96 -26.58
N THR A 260 14.64 -6.16 -26.84
CA THR A 260 14.31 -4.99 -26.02
C THR A 260 13.49 -5.40 -24.80
N SER A 261 13.54 -4.58 -23.75
CA SER A 261 12.84 -4.85 -22.51
C SER A 261 11.32 -4.63 -22.64
N LEU A 262 10.54 -5.63 -22.28
CA LEU A 262 9.10 -5.52 -22.10
C LEU A 262 8.74 -4.86 -20.76
N GLY A 263 9.70 -4.70 -19.86
CA GLY A 263 9.52 -4.15 -18.53
C GLY A 263 10.47 -4.77 -17.52
N LEU A 264 10.11 -4.60 -16.25
CA LEU A 264 10.93 -4.89 -15.08
C LEU A 264 10.49 -6.19 -14.41
N ARG A 265 11.42 -7.09 -14.14
CA ARG A 265 11.30 -8.15 -13.13
C ARG A 265 12.09 -7.79 -11.90
N ILE A 266 11.44 -7.86 -10.75
CA ILE A 266 12.04 -7.69 -9.43
C ILE A 266 12.04 -9.03 -8.74
N VAL A 267 13.18 -9.44 -8.20
CA VAL A 267 13.33 -10.67 -7.43
C VAL A 267 13.83 -10.32 -6.04
N ALA A 268 12.98 -10.53 -5.04
CA ALA A 268 13.34 -10.40 -3.63
C ALA A 268 13.49 -11.78 -2.99
N LEU A 269 14.44 -11.92 -2.08
CA LEU A 269 14.69 -13.13 -1.30
C LEU A 269 14.81 -12.76 0.17
N VAL A 270 14.21 -13.59 1.01
CA VAL A 270 14.30 -13.53 2.47
C VAL A 270 14.79 -14.86 2.99
N GLU A 271 15.83 -14.84 3.81
CA GLU A 271 16.39 -15.99 4.51
C GLU A 271 16.12 -15.86 6.01
N THR A 272 15.91 -16.99 6.69
CA THR A 272 15.62 -17.03 8.12
C THR A 272 16.58 -17.91 8.87
N ALA A 273 16.73 -17.68 10.18
CA ALA A 273 17.58 -18.49 11.03
C ALA A 273 17.03 -19.93 11.21
N GLU A 274 15.72 -20.10 11.11
CA GLU A 274 15.03 -21.37 11.26
C GLU A 274 15.10 -22.25 9.99
N GLY A 275 15.57 -21.71 8.88
CA GLY A 275 15.80 -22.40 7.60
C GLY A 275 14.78 -22.10 6.49
N PRO A 276 13.47 -21.96 6.74
CA PRO A 276 12.51 -21.57 5.70
C PRO A 276 12.88 -20.26 5.01
N THR A 277 12.62 -20.19 3.70
CA THR A 277 12.88 -18.96 2.90
C THR A 277 11.59 -18.40 2.33
N ALA A 278 11.64 -17.13 1.91
CA ALA A 278 10.57 -16.57 1.09
C ALA A 278 11.13 -15.80 -0.09
N SER A 279 10.45 -15.90 -1.23
CA SER A 279 10.79 -15.14 -2.43
C SER A 279 9.61 -14.37 -2.97
N ALA A 280 9.90 -13.27 -3.68
CA ALA A 280 8.90 -12.56 -4.46
C ALA A 280 9.45 -12.25 -5.86
N HIS A 281 8.76 -12.76 -6.88
CA HIS A 281 8.98 -12.48 -8.29
C HIS A 281 7.89 -11.56 -8.78
N ILE A 282 8.22 -10.31 -9.07
CA ILE A 282 7.26 -9.27 -9.44
C ILE A 282 7.59 -8.77 -10.83
N GLU A 283 6.67 -8.94 -11.76
CA GLU A 283 6.78 -8.47 -13.13
C GLU A 283 5.86 -7.28 -13.38
N LEU A 284 6.45 -6.18 -13.81
CA LEU A 284 5.79 -4.94 -14.24
C LEU A 284 6.15 -4.77 -15.72
N ARG A 285 5.37 -5.34 -16.60
CA ARG A 285 5.71 -5.45 -18.03
C ARG A 285 4.52 -5.42 -18.95
N ILE A 286 4.77 -5.29 -20.24
CA ILE A 286 3.75 -5.55 -21.26
C ILE A 286 3.41 -7.05 -21.22
N LEU A 287 2.12 -7.34 -21.26
CA LEU A 287 1.60 -8.72 -21.25
C LEU A 287 1.55 -9.29 -22.67
N ALA A 288 1.86 -10.58 -22.79
CA ALA A 288 1.59 -11.32 -24.01
C ALA A 288 0.08 -11.60 -24.15
N GLU A 289 -0.33 -11.99 -25.36
CA GLU A 289 -1.71 -12.37 -25.62
C GLU A 289 -2.14 -13.54 -24.71
N GLY A 290 -3.29 -13.41 -24.09
CA GLY A 290 -3.85 -14.41 -23.16
C GLY A 290 -3.31 -14.32 -21.72
N GLU A 291 -2.31 -13.49 -21.44
CA GLU A 291 -1.89 -13.24 -20.06
C GLU A 291 -2.83 -12.26 -19.34
N ALA A 292 -3.00 -12.46 -18.04
CA ALA A 292 -3.78 -11.57 -17.17
C ALA A 292 -3.02 -11.24 -15.90
N GLU A 293 -3.25 -10.02 -15.37
CA GLU A 293 -2.72 -9.62 -14.07
C GLU A 293 -3.12 -10.59 -12.98
N HIS A 294 -2.18 -10.91 -12.11
CA HIS A 294 -2.45 -11.74 -10.93
C HIS A 294 -1.41 -11.56 -9.85
N MET A 295 -1.81 -11.92 -8.63
CA MET A 295 -0.93 -12.10 -7.46
C MET A 295 -1.12 -13.53 -6.96
N MET A 296 -0.04 -14.22 -6.72
CA MET A 296 -0.09 -15.62 -6.34
C MET A 296 0.95 -15.92 -5.27
N TRP A 297 0.55 -16.71 -4.28
CA TRP A 297 1.46 -17.35 -3.34
C TRP A 297 1.41 -18.87 -3.49
N THR A 298 2.57 -19.49 -3.34
CA THR A 298 2.70 -20.93 -3.24
C THR A 298 3.51 -21.29 -1.99
N VAL A 299 3.07 -22.32 -1.30
CA VAL A 299 3.78 -22.94 -0.18
C VAL A 299 4.48 -24.17 -0.71
N ASP A 300 5.81 -24.22 -0.59
CA ASP A 300 6.57 -25.45 -0.61
C ASP A 300 6.71 -25.95 0.81
N GLY A 301 6.01 -27.03 1.13
CA GLY A 301 5.88 -27.53 2.50
C GLY A 301 4.92 -28.71 2.58
N ARG A 302 4.46 -29.00 3.80
CA ARG A 302 3.49 -30.05 4.05
C ARG A 302 2.29 -29.51 4.84
N PRO A 303 1.07 -29.51 4.26
CA PRO A 303 0.81 -29.74 2.83
C PRO A 303 1.30 -28.59 1.95
N PRO A 304 1.59 -28.84 0.65
CA PRO A 304 1.78 -27.77 -0.32
C PRO A 304 0.43 -27.07 -0.56
N SER A 305 0.48 -25.75 -0.78
CA SER A 305 -0.71 -24.95 -0.97
C SER A 305 -0.48 -23.84 -1.98
N LYS A 306 -1.57 -23.32 -2.57
CA LYS A 306 -1.52 -22.21 -3.54
C LYS A 306 -2.75 -21.34 -3.39
N ILE A 307 -2.55 -20.03 -3.42
CA ILE A 307 -3.62 -19.02 -3.50
C ILE A 307 -3.33 -18.07 -4.65
N ARG A 308 -4.35 -17.73 -5.42
CA ARG A 308 -4.29 -16.71 -6.47
C ARG A 308 -5.31 -15.63 -6.18
N VAL A 309 -4.88 -14.39 -6.35
CA VAL A 309 -5.73 -13.20 -6.27
C VAL A 309 -5.70 -12.53 -7.64
N ASP A 310 -6.83 -12.54 -8.31
CA ASP A 310 -7.07 -11.73 -9.49
C ASP A 310 -7.65 -10.39 -9.06
N ARG A 311 -7.30 -9.33 -9.76
CA ARG A 311 -7.79 -7.99 -9.44
C ARG A 311 -8.13 -7.21 -10.68
N ALA A 312 -9.14 -6.39 -10.59
CA ALA A 312 -9.42 -5.31 -11.51
C ALA A 312 -9.32 -3.97 -10.76
N ASP A 313 -9.17 -2.86 -11.49
CA ASP A 313 -9.16 -1.51 -10.92
C ASP A 313 -8.26 -1.35 -9.68
N GLY A 314 -6.96 -1.39 -9.89
CA GLY A 314 -5.96 -1.29 -8.81
C GLY A 314 -6.03 0.02 -8.02
N VAL A 315 -6.49 1.11 -8.64
CA VAL A 315 -6.62 2.42 -7.99
C VAL A 315 -7.79 2.41 -7.01
N HIS A 316 -8.96 1.96 -7.47
CA HIS A 316 -10.14 1.84 -6.62
C HIS A 316 -9.91 0.86 -5.47
N THR A 317 -9.38 -0.32 -5.79
CA THR A 317 -9.06 -1.34 -4.78
C THR A 317 -8.13 -0.82 -3.70
N SER A 318 -7.07 -0.09 -4.10
CA SER A 318 -6.12 0.48 -3.15
C SER A 318 -6.77 1.53 -2.23
N ALA A 319 -7.57 2.44 -2.80
CA ALA A 319 -8.30 3.44 -2.04
C ALA A 319 -9.35 2.80 -1.11
N ALA A 320 -10.05 1.78 -1.57
CA ALA A 320 -11.01 1.03 -0.76
C ALA A 320 -10.34 0.32 0.42
N CYS A 321 -9.15 -0.28 0.24
CA CYS A 321 -8.38 -0.85 1.34
C CYS A 321 -8.06 0.20 2.40
N MET A 322 -7.58 1.39 2.01
CA MET A 322 -7.30 2.48 2.96
C MET A 322 -8.55 2.90 3.73
N VAL A 323 -9.66 3.15 3.04
CA VAL A 323 -10.91 3.59 3.68
C VAL A 323 -11.47 2.51 4.62
N ASN A 324 -11.42 1.24 4.20
CA ASN A 324 -11.93 0.14 5.01
C ASN A 324 -11.07 -0.15 6.26
N ARG A 325 -9.77 0.26 6.26
CA ARG A 325 -8.89 0.15 7.44
C ARG A 325 -9.12 1.25 8.50
N ILE A 326 -9.79 2.33 8.17
CA ILE A 326 -9.99 3.46 9.07
C ILE A 326 -10.50 3.02 10.46
N PRO A 327 -11.58 2.21 10.58
CA PRO A 327 -12.06 1.78 11.89
C PRO A 327 -11.05 0.95 12.68
N ASP A 328 -10.31 0.07 12.01
CA ASP A 328 -9.31 -0.79 12.66
C ASP A 328 -8.14 0.05 13.22
N VAL A 329 -7.71 1.09 12.48
CA VAL A 329 -6.60 1.98 12.88
C VAL A 329 -6.99 2.87 14.04
N ILE A 330 -8.19 3.44 14.01
CA ILE A 330 -8.70 4.28 15.13
C ILE A 330 -8.85 3.46 16.42
N ALA A 331 -9.23 2.18 16.30
CA ALA A 331 -9.42 1.29 17.46
C ALA A 331 -8.11 0.66 17.96
N ALA A 332 -7.01 0.75 17.20
CA ALA A 332 -5.75 0.10 17.55
C ALA A 332 -5.00 0.86 18.66
N PRO A 333 -4.15 0.16 19.43
CA PRO A 333 -3.24 0.81 20.38
C PRO A 333 -2.29 1.77 19.65
N SER A 334 -1.90 2.87 20.32
CA SER A 334 -0.98 3.87 19.76
C SER A 334 0.38 3.28 19.34
N GLY A 335 1.03 3.94 18.38
CA GLY A 335 2.30 3.54 17.80
C GLY A 335 2.14 3.03 16.36
N VAL A 336 3.21 2.49 15.80
CA VAL A 336 3.19 1.79 14.50
C VAL A 336 2.48 0.46 14.64
N ARG A 337 1.48 0.20 13.80
CA ARG A 337 0.75 -1.07 13.71
C ARG A 337 0.83 -1.61 12.30
N LEU A 338 1.34 -2.82 12.18
CA LEU A 338 1.37 -3.51 10.89
C LEU A 338 -0.03 -4.06 10.56
N ILE A 339 -0.37 -4.11 9.28
CA ILE A 339 -1.65 -4.68 8.84
C ILE A 339 -1.83 -6.13 9.32
N SER A 340 -0.74 -6.90 9.42
CA SER A 340 -0.74 -8.25 9.98
C SER A 340 -1.18 -8.32 11.46
N GLN A 341 -1.10 -7.21 12.19
CA GLN A 341 -1.56 -7.08 13.59
C GLN A 341 -3.01 -6.58 13.70
N LEU A 342 -3.59 -6.05 12.62
CA LEU A 342 -4.95 -5.50 12.60
C LEU A 342 -6.03 -6.50 12.15
N GLY A 343 -5.63 -7.73 11.84
CA GLY A 343 -6.52 -8.75 11.29
C GLY A 343 -6.84 -8.57 9.80
N PRO A 344 -7.52 -9.54 9.17
CA PRO A 344 -7.94 -9.45 7.77
C PRO A 344 -8.81 -8.22 7.50
N LEU A 345 -8.60 -7.61 6.32
CA LEU A 345 -9.39 -6.45 5.90
C LEU A 345 -10.88 -6.80 5.80
N ARG A 346 -11.73 -5.91 6.29
CA ARG A 346 -13.19 -6.05 6.24
C ARG A 346 -13.79 -4.85 5.53
N PRO A 347 -14.85 -5.04 4.71
CA PRO A 347 -15.58 -3.90 4.18
C PRO A 347 -16.19 -3.12 5.35
N SER A 348 -15.94 -1.80 5.37
CA SER A 348 -16.59 -0.94 6.37
C SER A 348 -18.07 -0.81 6.01
N LEU A 349 -18.92 -1.15 6.95
CA LEU A 349 -20.37 -0.91 6.82
C LEU A 349 -20.61 0.60 6.80
N THR A 350 -21.56 1.01 6.00
CA THR A 350 -21.96 2.42 5.82
C THR A 350 -22.54 3.01 7.09
#